data_d97d48d6b6068a7461c035c16003f930
#
_entry.id   d97d48d6b6068a7461c035c16003f930
#
_cell.length_a   1.000
_cell.length_b   1.000
_cell.length_c   1.000
_cell.angle_alpha   90.00
_cell.angle_beta   90.00
_cell.angle_gamma   90.00
#
_symmetry.space_group_name_H-M   'P 1'
#
loop_
_entity.id
_entity.type
_entity.pdbx_description
1 polymer ?
#
loop_
_entity_poly.entity_id
_entity_poly.type
_entity_poly.pdbx_seq_one_letter_code
_entity_poly.pdbx_strand_id
1 'polypeptide(L)'
;MNKVQIEEIKRLCEQSKIKWSTHCLERMQERDISRIDVKNCLLKGEIIEQYPDDFPHPSCLVFGYAANNKVIHVVVGNDGEYIYIITAYFPNTAKFEDDLKTRKGALFMCMICKCDTVKESTTTHVVNYKGCVIVIRNVPCEECEQCGEKFYTDEVAQRLESIIDATKKLMQEISVIDYLRVA
;
A
#
# COMPACT_ATOMS: atom_id res chain seq x y z
N MET A 1 -7.78 -4.69 -24.05
CA MET A 1 -6.97 -4.44 -22.81
C MET A 1 -7.25 -3.00 -22.40
N ASN A 2 -7.96 -2.82 -21.28
CA ASN A 2 -8.33 -1.48 -20.80
C ASN A 2 -7.14 -0.82 -20.10
N LYS A 3 -6.41 0.00 -20.85
CA LYS A 3 -5.39 0.88 -20.26
C LYS A 3 -6.08 2.04 -19.54
N VAL A 4 -5.60 2.38 -18.35
CA VAL A 4 -6.05 3.56 -17.61
C VAL A 4 -5.62 4.82 -18.36
N GLN A 5 -6.52 5.78 -18.51
CA GLN A 5 -6.26 7.05 -19.20
C GLN A 5 -6.05 8.17 -18.17
N ILE A 6 -5.03 9.00 -18.37
CA ILE A 6 -4.71 10.08 -17.43
C ILE A 6 -5.81 11.15 -17.36
N GLU A 7 -6.49 11.40 -18.47
CA GLU A 7 -7.61 12.34 -18.58
C GLU A 7 -8.79 11.89 -17.70
N GLU A 8 -9.03 10.58 -17.64
CA GLU A 8 -10.09 10.01 -16.80
C GLU A 8 -9.74 10.11 -15.32
N ILE A 9 -8.49 9.83 -14.96
CA ILE A 9 -7.99 10.04 -13.59
C ILE A 9 -8.19 11.49 -13.16
N LYS A 10 -7.77 12.46 -13.99
CA LYS A 10 -7.91 13.89 -13.72
C LYS A 10 -9.37 14.27 -13.52
N ARG A 11 -10.25 13.86 -14.45
CA ARG A 11 -11.69 14.12 -14.37
C ARG A 11 -12.31 13.59 -13.07
N LEU A 12 -12.02 12.34 -12.71
CA LEU A 12 -12.55 11.72 -11.49
C LEU A 12 -11.97 12.37 -10.23
N CYS A 13 -10.71 12.77 -10.26
CA CYS A 13 -10.05 13.51 -9.18
C CYS A 13 -10.70 14.88 -8.93
N GLU A 14 -10.99 15.65 -9.99
CA GLU A 14 -11.69 16.93 -9.92
C GLU A 14 -13.11 16.78 -9.37
N GLN A 15 -13.81 15.72 -9.75
CA GLN A 15 -15.13 15.37 -9.25
C GLN A 15 -15.13 14.82 -7.82
N SER A 16 -13.96 14.71 -7.18
CA SER A 16 -13.78 14.10 -5.86
C SER A 16 -14.25 12.64 -5.78
N LYS A 17 -14.29 11.92 -6.89
CA LYS A 17 -14.59 10.49 -7.00
C LYS A 17 -13.36 9.66 -6.70
N ILE A 18 -12.85 9.77 -5.48
CA ILE A 18 -11.63 9.10 -5.01
C ILE A 18 -11.96 8.24 -3.81
N LYS A 19 -11.54 7.00 -3.83
CA LYS A 19 -11.61 6.06 -2.70
C LYS A 19 -10.21 5.83 -2.11
N TRP A 20 -10.12 5.87 -0.81
CA TRP A 20 -8.91 5.69 -0.03
C TRP A 20 -9.07 4.47 0.87
N SER A 21 -8.19 3.50 0.75
CA SER A 21 -8.17 2.40 1.72
C SER A 21 -7.55 2.85 3.04
N THR A 22 -7.94 2.23 4.14
CA THR A 22 -7.33 2.49 5.47
C THR A 22 -5.81 2.31 5.40
N HIS A 23 -5.37 1.20 4.80
CA HIS A 23 -3.95 0.90 4.61
C HIS A 23 -3.21 1.99 3.83
N CYS A 24 -3.79 2.49 2.72
CA CYS A 24 -3.19 3.58 1.96
C CYS A 24 -3.01 4.85 2.83
N LEU A 25 -4.04 5.21 3.62
CA LEU A 25 -3.97 6.38 4.50
C LEU A 25 -2.91 6.22 5.59
N GLU A 26 -2.79 5.05 6.20
CA GLU A 26 -1.75 4.74 7.19
C GLU A 26 -0.35 4.90 6.58
N ARG A 27 -0.11 4.34 5.39
CA ARG A 27 1.17 4.47 4.69
C ARG A 27 1.51 5.89 4.28
N MET A 28 0.51 6.66 3.89
CA MET A 28 0.69 8.07 3.58
C MET A 28 1.09 8.86 4.82
N GLN A 29 0.48 8.59 5.98
CA GLN A 29 0.84 9.22 7.25
C GLN A 29 2.27 8.89 7.67
N GLU A 30 2.68 7.62 7.60
CA GLU A 30 4.05 7.19 7.90
C GLU A 30 5.12 7.90 7.05
N ARG A 31 4.74 8.36 5.84
CA ARG A 31 5.65 9.00 4.87
C ARG A 31 5.48 10.51 4.78
N ASP A 32 4.66 11.09 5.64
CA ASP A 32 4.34 12.52 5.59
C ASP A 32 3.81 12.97 4.21
N ILE A 33 2.95 12.13 3.61
CA ILE A 33 2.26 12.41 2.34
C ILE A 33 0.82 12.76 2.64
N SER A 34 0.38 13.94 2.24
CA SER A 34 -0.99 14.38 2.41
C SER A 34 -1.89 13.98 1.23
N ARG A 35 -3.21 13.99 1.44
CA ARG A 35 -4.18 13.82 0.35
C ARG A 35 -4.07 14.92 -0.71
N ILE A 36 -3.63 16.12 -0.31
CA ILE A 36 -3.41 17.24 -1.23
C ILE A 36 -2.23 16.94 -2.16
N ASP A 37 -1.15 16.33 -1.63
CA ASP A 37 0.00 15.90 -2.42
C ASP A 37 -0.38 14.90 -3.49
N VAL A 38 -1.16 13.89 -3.10
CA VAL A 38 -1.67 12.87 -4.04
C VAL A 38 -2.55 13.51 -5.12
N LYS A 39 -3.52 14.37 -4.74
CA LYS A 39 -4.37 15.07 -5.71
C LYS A 39 -3.54 15.95 -6.66
N ASN A 40 -2.54 16.66 -6.16
CA ASN A 40 -1.67 17.49 -7.00
C ASN A 40 -0.90 16.64 -8.01
N CYS A 41 -0.39 15.48 -7.57
CA CYS A 41 0.27 14.51 -8.44
C CYS A 41 -0.68 14.01 -9.54
N LEU A 42 -1.91 13.60 -9.20
CA LEU A 42 -2.87 13.06 -10.18
C LEU A 42 -3.33 14.10 -11.19
N LEU A 43 -3.54 15.35 -10.76
CA LEU A 43 -4.02 16.42 -11.62
C LEU A 43 -2.97 16.96 -12.60
N LYS A 44 -1.69 16.95 -12.21
CA LYS A 44 -0.60 17.54 -12.99
C LYS A 44 0.41 16.51 -13.53
N GLY A 45 0.28 15.27 -13.10
CA GLY A 45 1.22 14.20 -13.40
C GLY A 45 0.97 13.50 -14.73
N GLU A 46 1.78 12.50 -14.96
CA GLU A 46 1.74 11.61 -16.13
C GLU A 46 1.82 10.15 -15.71
N ILE A 47 1.20 9.26 -16.51
CA ILE A 47 1.32 7.81 -16.28
C ILE A 47 2.67 7.36 -16.83
N ILE A 48 3.46 6.69 -15.98
CA ILE A 48 4.75 6.12 -16.36
C ILE A 48 4.73 4.60 -16.50
N GLU A 49 3.80 3.90 -15.83
CA GLU A 49 3.62 2.45 -15.97
C GLU A 49 2.13 2.10 -15.99
N GLN A 50 1.77 1.02 -16.71
CA GLN A 50 0.40 0.51 -16.82
C GLN A 50 0.33 -0.93 -16.33
N TYR A 51 -0.71 -1.27 -15.57
CA TYR A 51 -0.97 -2.60 -15.03
C TYR A 51 -2.39 -3.06 -15.41
N PRO A 52 -2.61 -3.42 -16.68
CA PRO A 52 -3.96 -3.71 -17.20
C PRO A 52 -4.59 -4.98 -16.62
N ASP A 53 -3.77 -5.88 -16.12
CA ASP A 53 -4.18 -7.18 -15.57
C ASP A 53 -4.32 -7.17 -14.04
N ASP A 54 -4.20 -5.99 -13.40
CA ASP A 54 -4.40 -5.87 -11.96
C ASP A 54 -5.87 -6.11 -11.58
N PHE A 55 -6.06 -6.76 -10.46
CA PHE A 55 -7.38 -7.11 -9.92
C PHE A 55 -7.63 -6.36 -8.60
N PRO A 56 -8.86 -5.87 -8.33
CA PRO A 56 -10.10 -6.04 -9.10
C PRO A 56 -10.26 -5.11 -10.30
N HIS A 57 -9.43 -4.09 -10.44
CA HIS A 57 -9.48 -3.12 -11.51
C HIS A 57 -8.09 -2.86 -12.09
N PRO A 58 -7.97 -2.56 -13.38
CA PRO A 58 -6.72 -2.13 -13.96
C PRO A 58 -6.16 -0.94 -13.21
N SER A 59 -4.85 -0.88 -13.07
CA SER A 59 -4.15 0.20 -12.37
C SER A 59 -3.00 0.76 -13.19
N CYS A 60 -2.44 1.87 -12.71
CA CYS A 60 -1.27 2.50 -13.29
C CYS A 60 -0.42 3.21 -12.24
N LEU A 61 0.82 3.50 -12.58
CA LEU A 61 1.73 4.31 -11.80
C LEU A 61 1.76 5.73 -12.37
N VAL A 62 1.39 6.70 -11.56
CA VAL A 62 1.44 8.12 -11.91
C VAL A 62 2.66 8.75 -11.26
N PHE A 63 3.50 9.39 -12.07
CA PHE A 63 4.57 10.27 -11.65
C PHE A 63 4.06 11.72 -11.57
N GLY A 64 4.42 12.43 -10.53
CA GLY A 64 4.09 13.83 -10.38
C GLY A 64 4.79 14.48 -9.19
N TYR A 65 4.28 15.60 -8.75
CA TYR A 65 4.85 16.38 -7.66
C TYR A 65 3.86 16.58 -6.53
N ALA A 66 4.34 16.45 -5.30
CA ALA A 66 3.66 16.88 -4.09
C ALA A 66 3.54 18.41 -4.06
N ALA A 67 2.76 18.97 -3.14
CA ALA A 67 2.59 20.42 -3.00
C ALA A 67 3.91 21.15 -2.69
N ASN A 68 4.87 20.46 -2.06
CA ASN A 68 6.22 20.97 -1.74
C ASN A 68 7.25 20.74 -2.86
N ASN A 69 6.80 20.40 -4.08
CA ASN A 69 7.63 20.09 -5.26
C ASN A 69 8.53 18.84 -5.14
N LYS A 70 8.38 18.00 -4.13
CA LYS A 70 9.02 16.69 -4.11
C LYS A 70 8.36 15.77 -5.11
N VAL A 71 9.16 14.96 -5.80
CA VAL A 71 8.62 13.92 -6.70
C VAL A 71 7.87 12.88 -5.86
N ILE A 72 6.67 12.53 -6.31
CA ILE A 72 5.82 11.51 -5.69
C ILE A 72 5.31 10.55 -6.76
N HIS A 73 5.25 9.28 -6.42
CA HIS A 73 4.59 8.25 -7.20
C HIS A 73 3.28 7.85 -6.54
N VAL A 74 2.24 7.68 -7.36
CA VAL A 74 0.92 7.22 -6.92
C VAL A 74 0.49 6.04 -7.76
N VAL A 75 0.23 4.89 -7.13
CA VAL A 75 -0.43 3.76 -7.79
C VAL A 75 -1.93 3.95 -7.64
N VAL A 76 -2.62 4.00 -8.77
CA VAL A 76 -4.05 4.28 -8.83
C VAL A 76 -4.78 3.26 -9.70
N GLY A 77 -5.82 2.63 -9.14
CA GLY A 77 -6.77 1.80 -9.86
C GLY A 77 -7.95 2.62 -10.37
N ASN A 78 -8.62 2.14 -11.44
CA ASN A 78 -9.77 2.82 -12.02
C ASN A 78 -10.83 1.80 -12.46
N ASP A 79 -12.08 1.97 -12.00
CA ASP A 79 -13.25 1.17 -12.41
C ASP A 79 -14.17 1.90 -13.40
N GLY A 80 -13.78 3.12 -13.83
CA GLY A 80 -14.56 3.99 -14.71
C GLY A 80 -15.50 4.95 -13.96
N GLU A 81 -15.85 4.66 -12.72
CA GLU A 81 -16.70 5.51 -11.88
C GLU A 81 -15.91 6.19 -10.75
N TYR A 82 -14.96 5.47 -10.16
CA TYR A 82 -14.07 5.94 -9.09
C TYR A 82 -12.62 5.60 -9.39
N ILE A 83 -11.71 6.43 -8.84
CA ILE A 83 -10.30 6.07 -8.73
C ILE A 83 -10.01 5.59 -7.31
N TYR A 84 -9.16 4.58 -7.19
CA TYR A 84 -8.76 3.93 -5.95
C TYR A 84 -7.28 4.20 -5.72
N ILE A 85 -6.94 4.92 -4.66
CA ILE A 85 -5.53 5.13 -4.32
C ILE A 85 -5.02 3.89 -3.61
N ILE A 86 -4.14 3.15 -4.29
CA ILE A 86 -3.58 1.89 -3.82
C ILE A 86 -2.41 2.18 -2.88
N THR A 87 -1.46 3.02 -3.33
CA THR A 87 -0.35 3.49 -2.48
C THR A 87 0.25 4.78 -3.04
N ALA A 88 0.96 5.54 -2.18
CA ALA A 88 1.74 6.72 -2.56
C ALA A 88 3.09 6.70 -1.83
N TYR A 89 4.17 7.07 -2.53
CA TYR A 89 5.52 7.06 -1.97
C TYR A 89 6.45 8.03 -2.70
N PHE A 90 7.55 8.39 -2.04
CA PHE A 90 8.64 9.13 -2.68
C PHE A 90 9.57 8.14 -3.38
N PRO A 91 9.75 8.23 -4.71
CA PRO A 91 10.67 7.35 -5.42
C PRO A 91 12.12 7.64 -5.04
N ASN A 92 12.99 6.64 -5.18
CA ASN A 92 14.42 6.78 -4.95
C ASN A 92 15.25 6.25 -6.12
N THR A 93 16.49 6.71 -6.23
CA THR A 93 17.41 6.34 -7.30
C THR A 93 17.97 4.92 -7.18
N ALA A 94 17.71 4.21 -6.07
CA ALA A 94 18.03 2.79 -5.99
C ALA A 94 17.09 1.94 -6.87
N LYS A 95 15.85 2.41 -7.10
CA LYS A 95 14.78 1.71 -7.82
C LYS A 95 14.47 2.29 -9.19
N PHE A 96 14.73 3.57 -9.36
CA PHE A 96 14.48 4.31 -10.60
C PHE A 96 15.78 4.95 -11.09
N GLU A 97 15.87 5.20 -12.39
CA GLU A 97 16.93 6.02 -12.94
C GLU A 97 16.86 7.44 -12.39
N ASP A 98 17.82 8.28 -12.74
CA ASP A 98 17.90 9.67 -12.22
C ASP A 98 16.67 10.53 -12.59
N ASP A 99 15.94 10.13 -13.63
CA ASP A 99 14.66 10.74 -14.03
C ASP A 99 13.50 10.43 -13.07
N LEU A 100 13.70 9.47 -12.15
CA LEU A 100 12.70 8.95 -11.22
C LEU A 100 11.42 8.42 -11.91
N LYS A 101 11.49 8.09 -13.19
CA LYS A 101 10.41 7.55 -14.03
C LYS A 101 10.72 6.17 -14.55
N THR A 102 11.95 5.98 -15.01
CA THR A 102 12.40 4.72 -15.58
C THR A 102 12.83 3.77 -14.48
N ARG A 103 12.16 2.63 -14.36
CA ARG A 103 12.47 1.62 -13.34
C ARG A 103 13.77 0.89 -13.68
N LYS A 104 14.62 0.70 -12.69
CA LYS A 104 15.82 -0.15 -12.78
C LYS A 104 15.45 -1.60 -12.55
N GLY A 105 15.80 -2.48 -13.51
CA GLY A 105 15.55 -3.92 -13.40
C GLY A 105 14.10 -4.34 -13.67
N ALA A 106 13.87 -5.66 -13.81
CA ALA A 106 12.61 -6.21 -14.27
C ALA A 106 12.07 -7.36 -13.40
N LEU A 107 12.51 -7.53 -12.15
CA LEU A 107 12.04 -8.60 -11.29
C LEU A 107 10.96 -8.10 -10.32
N PHE A 108 9.79 -8.68 -10.47
CA PHE A 108 8.61 -8.41 -9.65
C PHE A 108 8.66 -9.15 -8.33
N MET A 109 8.46 -8.43 -7.22
CA MET A 109 8.28 -9.05 -5.91
C MET A 109 7.06 -8.49 -5.14
N CYS A 110 6.86 -7.18 -5.12
CA CYS A 110 5.72 -6.57 -4.44
C CYS A 110 4.49 -6.47 -5.36
N MET A 111 3.38 -7.08 -4.96
CA MET A 111 2.13 -7.05 -5.74
C MET A 111 1.48 -5.65 -5.78
N ILE A 112 1.81 -4.77 -4.83
CA ILE A 112 1.19 -3.44 -4.68
C ILE A 112 1.92 -2.39 -5.52
N CYS A 113 3.23 -2.21 -5.33
CA CYS A 113 4.00 -1.17 -6.01
C CYS A 113 4.94 -1.71 -7.09
N LYS A 114 4.93 -3.02 -7.32
CA LYS A 114 5.74 -3.73 -8.32
C LYS A 114 7.26 -3.58 -8.12
N CYS A 115 7.68 -3.23 -6.89
CA CYS A 115 9.10 -3.16 -6.52
C CYS A 115 9.70 -4.56 -6.37
N ASP A 116 10.95 -4.71 -6.72
CA ASP A 116 11.71 -5.97 -6.70
C ASP A 116 12.41 -6.27 -5.36
N THR A 117 12.36 -5.35 -4.39
CA THR A 117 13.01 -5.56 -3.10
C THR A 117 12.01 -5.72 -1.97
N VAL A 118 12.12 -6.87 -1.34
CA VAL A 118 11.41 -7.25 -0.13
C VAL A 118 12.47 -7.70 0.88
N LYS A 119 12.33 -7.30 2.13
CA LYS A 119 13.24 -7.69 3.22
C LYS A 119 12.48 -8.34 4.35
N GLU A 120 13.14 -9.20 5.07
CA GLU A 120 12.65 -9.72 6.34
C GLU A 120 12.49 -8.58 7.36
N SER A 121 11.35 -8.57 8.04
CA SER A 121 10.97 -7.55 9.02
C SER A 121 10.06 -8.14 10.09
N THR A 122 9.67 -7.33 11.05
CA THR A 122 8.63 -7.66 12.02
C THR A 122 7.59 -6.55 12.08
N THR A 123 6.36 -6.90 12.38
CA THR A 123 5.27 -5.93 12.48
C THR A 123 4.37 -6.20 13.68
N THR A 124 3.47 -5.25 13.94
CA THR A 124 2.34 -5.43 14.86
C THR A 124 1.09 -5.70 14.05
N HIS A 125 0.47 -6.85 14.30
CA HIS A 125 -0.81 -7.24 13.69
C HIS A 125 -1.97 -6.91 14.64
N VAL A 126 -2.96 -6.18 14.17
CA VAL A 126 -4.09 -5.74 14.99
C VAL A 126 -5.38 -6.31 14.42
N VAL A 127 -6.17 -6.94 15.27
CA VAL A 127 -7.47 -7.52 14.90
C VAL A 127 -8.57 -6.92 15.78
N ASN A 128 -9.62 -6.43 15.14
CA ASN A 128 -10.86 -6.03 15.83
C ASN A 128 -11.89 -7.16 15.70
N TYR A 129 -12.27 -7.74 16.83
CA TYR A 129 -13.23 -8.83 16.88
C TYR A 129 -14.32 -8.57 17.92
N LYS A 130 -15.55 -8.31 17.47
CA LYS A 130 -16.75 -8.11 18.33
C LYS A 130 -16.53 -7.14 19.51
N GLY A 131 -15.86 -6.02 19.26
CA GLY A 131 -15.54 -5.01 20.26
C GLY A 131 -14.25 -5.27 21.06
N CYS A 132 -13.61 -6.43 20.88
CA CYS A 132 -12.30 -6.72 21.46
C CYS A 132 -11.20 -6.33 20.47
N VAL A 133 -10.12 -5.72 20.96
CA VAL A 133 -8.92 -5.39 20.17
C VAL A 133 -7.79 -6.35 20.56
N ILE A 134 -7.30 -7.11 19.60
CA ILE A 134 -6.16 -8.04 19.78
C ILE A 134 -4.96 -7.43 19.07
N VAL A 135 -3.89 -7.17 19.81
CA VAL A 135 -2.63 -6.61 19.31
C VAL A 135 -1.55 -7.68 19.45
N ILE A 136 -1.01 -8.16 18.33
CA ILE A 136 0.07 -9.15 18.29
C ILE A 136 1.33 -8.44 17.82
N ARG A 137 2.34 -8.38 18.67
CA ARG A 137 3.63 -7.72 18.40
C ARG A 137 4.67 -8.72 17.91
N ASN A 138 5.70 -8.20 17.23
CA ASN A 138 6.86 -8.97 16.75
C ASN A 138 6.46 -10.09 15.76
N VAL A 139 5.45 -9.86 14.96
CA VAL A 139 5.01 -10.81 13.91
C VAL A 139 6.02 -10.76 12.78
N PRO A 140 6.67 -11.88 12.42
CA PRO A 140 7.56 -11.93 11.26
C PRO A 140 6.80 -11.60 9.98
N CYS A 141 7.42 -10.84 9.10
CA CYS A 141 6.84 -10.51 7.80
C CYS A 141 7.94 -10.21 6.78
N GLU A 142 7.55 -10.25 5.51
CA GLU A 142 8.32 -9.70 4.41
C GLU A 142 7.79 -8.29 4.12
N GLU A 143 8.65 -7.30 4.18
CA GLU A 143 8.29 -5.89 3.98
C GLU A 143 8.89 -5.35 2.69
N CYS A 144 8.05 -4.79 1.82
CA CYS A 144 8.51 -4.10 0.64
C CYS A 144 9.24 -2.81 1.02
N GLU A 145 10.50 -2.67 0.64
CA GLU A 145 11.32 -1.49 0.98
C GLU A 145 10.79 -0.19 0.36
N GLN A 146 10.00 -0.28 -0.70
CA GLN A 146 9.48 0.90 -1.38
C GLN A 146 8.14 1.36 -0.83
N CYS A 147 7.13 0.49 -0.82
CA CYS A 147 5.78 0.86 -0.38
C CYS A 147 5.47 0.44 1.05
N GLY A 148 6.37 -0.30 1.73
CA GLY A 148 6.18 -0.77 3.10
C GLY A 148 5.05 -1.79 3.23
N GLU A 149 4.52 -2.34 2.11
CA GLU A 149 3.56 -3.43 2.16
C GLU A 149 4.18 -4.65 2.84
N LYS A 150 3.38 -5.33 3.64
CA LYS A 150 3.83 -6.46 4.44
C LYS A 150 3.08 -7.71 4.05
N PHE A 151 3.85 -8.77 3.84
CA PHE A 151 3.33 -10.07 3.47
C PHE A 151 3.69 -11.08 4.56
N TYR A 152 2.78 -12.00 4.84
CA TYR A 152 3.01 -13.11 5.74
C TYR A 152 3.18 -14.39 4.94
N THR A 153 4.09 -15.26 5.37
CA THR A 153 4.13 -16.63 4.88
C THR A 153 2.91 -17.41 5.40
N ASP A 154 2.58 -18.51 4.76
CA ASP A 154 1.47 -19.38 5.20
C ASP A 154 1.64 -19.86 6.65
N GLU A 155 2.87 -20.20 7.03
CA GLU A 155 3.20 -20.60 8.40
C GLU A 155 2.92 -19.49 9.43
N VAL A 156 3.31 -18.24 9.12
CA VAL A 156 3.03 -17.09 9.99
C VAL A 156 1.53 -16.82 10.05
N ALA A 157 0.83 -16.90 8.93
CA ALA A 157 -0.62 -16.70 8.87
C ALA A 157 -1.37 -17.76 9.72
N GLN A 158 -1.01 -19.03 9.59
CA GLN A 158 -1.59 -20.12 10.37
C GLN A 158 -1.36 -19.93 11.88
N ARG A 159 -0.15 -19.50 12.27
CA ARG A 159 0.15 -19.22 13.68
C ARG A 159 -0.62 -18.02 14.21
N LEU A 160 -0.77 -16.94 13.40
CA LEU A 160 -1.62 -15.79 13.75
C LEU A 160 -3.07 -16.22 13.99
N GLU A 161 -3.64 -17.05 13.12
CA GLU A 161 -5.00 -17.58 13.30
C GLU A 161 -5.13 -18.32 14.63
N SER A 162 -4.16 -19.18 14.97
CA SER A 162 -4.16 -19.94 16.22
C SER A 162 -4.12 -19.02 17.45
N ILE A 163 -3.26 -18.00 17.44
CA ILE A 163 -3.15 -17.00 18.53
C ILE A 163 -4.46 -16.21 18.66
N ILE A 164 -5.02 -15.75 17.55
CA ILE A 164 -6.26 -15.00 17.53
C ILE A 164 -7.41 -15.83 18.06
N ASP A 165 -7.53 -17.11 17.66
CA ASP A 165 -8.61 -18.00 18.08
C ASP A 165 -8.51 -18.38 19.57
N ALA A 166 -7.31 -18.54 20.10
CA ALA A 166 -7.13 -18.70 21.54
C ALA A 166 -7.53 -17.44 22.31
N THR A 167 -7.15 -16.26 21.81
CA THR A 167 -7.39 -14.98 22.47
C THR A 167 -8.87 -14.58 22.43
N LYS A 168 -9.59 -14.84 21.34
CA LYS A 168 -11.03 -14.59 21.22
C LYS A 168 -11.83 -15.23 22.34
N LYS A 169 -11.40 -16.40 22.85
CA LYS A 169 -12.07 -17.11 23.94
C LYS A 169 -11.99 -16.38 25.27
N LEU A 170 -11.00 -15.50 25.44
CA LEU A 170 -10.81 -14.74 26.68
C LEU A 170 -11.78 -13.55 26.80
N MET A 171 -12.39 -13.10 25.69
CA MET A 171 -13.33 -11.98 25.61
C MET A 171 -12.86 -10.71 26.35
N GLN A 172 -11.56 -10.44 26.33
CA GLN A 172 -10.97 -9.24 26.91
C GLN A 172 -11.12 -8.06 25.94
N GLU A 173 -11.44 -6.87 26.49
CA GLU A 173 -11.60 -5.66 25.67
C GLU A 173 -10.33 -5.33 24.89
N ILE A 174 -9.15 -5.46 25.51
CA ILE A 174 -7.85 -5.31 24.86
C ILE A 174 -6.93 -6.45 25.27
N SER A 175 -6.34 -7.12 24.31
CA SER A 175 -5.32 -8.15 24.52
C SER A 175 -4.04 -7.78 23.75
N VAL A 176 -2.90 -7.77 24.45
CA VAL A 176 -1.58 -7.53 23.84
C VAL A 176 -0.72 -8.77 24.00
N ILE A 177 -0.27 -9.33 22.90
CA ILE A 177 0.42 -10.62 22.82
C ILE A 177 1.73 -10.45 22.07
N ASP A 178 2.77 -11.15 22.50
CA ASP A 178 4.03 -11.21 21.77
C ASP A 178 4.09 -12.53 20.98
N TYR A 179 4.18 -12.44 19.66
CA TYR A 179 4.22 -13.58 18.74
C TYR A 179 5.31 -14.60 19.09
N LEU A 180 6.47 -14.12 19.57
CA LEU A 180 7.61 -14.97 19.90
C LEU A 180 7.45 -15.71 21.25
N ARG A 181 6.52 -15.28 22.11
CA ARG A 181 6.35 -15.78 23.48
C ARG A 181 5.14 -16.72 23.65
N VAL A 182 4.36 -16.90 22.64
CA VAL A 182 3.23 -17.85 22.67
C VAL A 182 3.71 -19.20 22.15
N ALA A 183 3.60 -20.22 23.00
CA ALA A 183 3.95 -21.62 22.67
C ALA A 183 2.86 -22.27 21.80
#